data_8c0c3efe05fbaf8b1e9b4a2f70b6e09a
#
_entry.id   8c0c3efe05fbaf8b1e9b4a2f70b6e09a
#
_cell.length_a   1.000
_cell.length_b   1.000
_cell.length_c   1.000
_cell.angle_alpha   90.00
_cell.angle_beta   90.00
_cell.angle_gamma   90.00
#
_symmetry.space_group_name_H-M   'P 1'
#
loop_
_entity.id
_entity.type
_entity.pdbx_description
1 polymer ?
#
loop_
_entity_poly.entity_id
_entity_poly.type
_entity_poly.pdbx_seq_one_letter_code
_entity_poly.pdbx_strand_id
1 'polypeptide(L)'
;DFSLSRGLGDVYKRQEKFLPKLIRGIKKEGINVVWSCDPMHGNTIKSTTGFKTRPFNDVVSEVKNVFAVHQAEGSYAGGLHVEMTGQDVTECTGGAKKISDADLSSRYHTHCDPRLNSDQAIELAFLISDEIKKNSLYSKSAIKAAS
;
A
#
# COMPACT_ATOMS: atom_id res chain seq x y z
N ASP A 1 -7.30 8.69 -19.63
CA ASP A 1 -8.26 8.94 -18.55
C ASP A 1 -8.66 7.61 -17.89
N PHE A 2 -7.87 7.14 -16.93
CA PHE A 2 -8.15 5.92 -16.17
C PHE A 2 -8.67 6.24 -14.77
N SER A 3 -9.69 7.09 -14.70
CA SER A 3 -10.46 7.29 -13.48
C SER A 3 -11.64 6.31 -13.46
N LEU A 4 -11.42 5.12 -12.95
CA LEU A 4 -12.47 4.18 -12.58
C LEU A 4 -12.43 3.96 -11.08
N SER A 5 -13.20 4.77 -10.35
CA SER A 5 -13.55 4.49 -8.97
C SER A 5 -14.37 3.20 -8.92
N ARG A 6 -13.74 2.08 -8.63
CA ARG A 6 -14.40 0.79 -8.41
C ARG A 6 -14.09 0.31 -7.01
N GLY A 7 -15.12 -0.23 -6.36
CA GLY A 7 -15.15 -0.58 -4.94
C GLY A 7 -13.97 -1.41 -4.44
N LEU A 8 -13.67 -1.22 -3.19
CA LEU A 8 -12.54 -1.70 -2.39
C LEU A 8 -12.17 -3.18 -2.51
N GLY A 9 -13.13 -4.06 -2.78
CA GLY A 9 -12.84 -5.48 -3.03
C GLY A 9 -12.14 -5.79 -4.36
N ASP A 10 -12.08 -4.81 -5.27
CA ASP A 10 -11.52 -4.99 -6.61
C ASP A 10 -10.01 -4.70 -6.69
N VAL A 11 -9.46 -3.85 -5.84
CA VAL A 11 -8.04 -3.46 -5.88
C VAL A 11 -7.16 -4.64 -5.48
N TYR A 12 -7.49 -5.34 -4.40
CA TYR A 12 -6.80 -6.57 -3.96
C TYR A 12 -6.79 -7.65 -5.02
N LYS A 13 -7.97 -7.99 -5.53
CA LYS A 13 -8.14 -8.99 -6.57
C LYS A 13 -7.42 -8.63 -7.86
N ARG A 14 -7.23 -7.33 -8.12
CA ARG A 14 -6.50 -6.84 -9.29
C ARG A 14 -5.00 -7.01 -9.14
N GLN A 15 -4.41 -6.66 -8.00
CA GLN A 15 -2.98 -6.86 -7.77
C GLN A 15 -2.62 -8.35 -7.88
N GLU A 16 -3.30 -9.23 -7.17
CA GLU A 16 -3.05 -10.68 -7.25
C GLU A 16 -3.24 -11.24 -8.67
N LYS A 17 -4.18 -10.68 -9.43
CA LYS A 17 -4.49 -11.16 -10.77
C LYS A 17 -3.56 -10.62 -11.85
N PHE A 18 -3.16 -9.35 -11.80
CA PHE A 18 -2.50 -8.66 -12.90
C PHE A 18 -1.01 -8.42 -12.66
N LEU A 19 -0.60 -8.11 -11.42
CA LEU A 19 0.80 -7.83 -11.11
C LEU A 19 1.72 -9.02 -11.42
N PRO A 20 1.39 -10.28 -11.08
CA PRO A 20 2.22 -11.43 -11.46
C PRO A 20 2.45 -11.53 -12.97
N LYS A 21 1.41 -11.29 -13.77
CA LYS A 21 1.50 -11.35 -15.23
C LYS A 21 2.40 -10.25 -15.78
N LEU A 22 2.31 -9.05 -15.22
CA LEU A 22 3.16 -7.93 -15.61
C LEU A 22 4.62 -8.20 -15.25
N ILE A 23 4.90 -8.68 -14.04
CA ILE A 23 6.26 -9.05 -13.60
C ILE A 23 6.87 -10.10 -14.54
N ARG A 24 6.11 -11.16 -14.85
CA ARG A 24 6.58 -12.23 -15.76
C ARG A 24 6.82 -11.70 -17.17
N GLY A 25 5.96 -10.80 -17.68
CA GLY A 25 6.14 -10.15 -18.98
C GLY A 25 7.44 -9.34 -19.04
N ILE A 26 7.69 -8.48 -18.07
CA ILE A 26 8.92 -7.68 -17.97
C ILE A 26 10.16 -8.57 -17.88
N LYS A 27 10.12 -9.63 -17.07
CA LYS A 27 11.23 -10.60 -16.95
C LYS A 27 11.51 -11.30 -18.28
N LYS A 28 10.47 -11.71 -19.01
CA LYS A 28 10.61 -12.37 -20.32
C LYS A 28 11.29 -11.48 -21.34
N GLU A 29 11.02 -10.19 -21.32
CA GLU A 29 11.65 -9.20 -22.21
C GLU A 29 13.07 -8.80 -21.76
N GLY A 30 13.54 -9.30 -20.61
CA GLY A 30 14.87 -8.98 -20.07
C GLY A 30 15.04 -7.50 -19.65
N ILE A 31 13.94 -6.81 -19.37
CA ILE A 31 13.95 -5.38 -19.02
C ILE A 31 14.18 -5.20 -17.52
N ASN A 32 15.17 -4.36 -17.19
CA ASN A 32 15.39 -3.96 -15.79
C ASN A 32 14.48 -2.79 -15.41
N VAL A 33 13.66 -3.00 -14.38
CA VAL A 33 12.72 -1.99 -13.86
C VAL A 33 12.82 -1.88 -12.34
N VAL A 34 12.50 -0.71 -11.81
CA VAL A 34 12.25 -0.50 -10.39
C VAL A 34 10.74 -0.52 -10.17
N TRP A 35 10.30 -1.41 -9.30
CA TRP A 35 8.90 -1.54 -8.93
C TRP A 35 8.58 -0.60 -7.76
N SER A 36 7.60 0.27 -7.94
CA SER A 36 7.06 1.11 -6.87
C SER A 36 5.54 0.93 -6.80
N CYS A 37 5.02 0.69 -5.61
CA CYS A 37 3.60 0.57 -5.35
C CYS A 37 3.04 1.89 -4.83
N ASP A 38 1.87 2.26 -5.31
CA ASP A 38 1.06 3.34 -4.75
C ASP A 38 -0.18 2.74 -4.07
N PRO A 39 -0.15 2.53 -2.75
CA PRO A 39 -1.29 1.97 -2.02
C PRO A 39 -2.30 3.05 -1.62
N MET A 40 -2.11 4.29 -2.04
CA MET A 40 -2.92 5.42 -1.58
C MET A 40 -4.06 5.74 -2.53
N HIS A 41 -3.75 6.00 -3.81
CA HIS A 41 -4.74 6.53 -4.75
C HIS A 41 -5.88 5.56 -5.05
N GLY A 42 -5.57 4.26 -5.20
CA GLY A 42 -6.57 3.21 -5.45
C GLY A 42 -7.52 2.96 -4.27
N ASN A 43 -7.13 3.32 -3.06
CA ASN A 43 -7.90 3.14 -1.83
C ASN A 43 -8.64 4.41 -1.39
N THR A 44 -8.71 5.43 -2.25
CA THR A 44 -9.47 6.65 -1.95
C THR A 44 -10.96 6.40 -2.16
N ILE A 45 -11.75 6.63 -1.11
CA ILE A 45 -13.20 6.49 -1.10
C ILE A 45 -13.88 7.76 -0.62
N LYS A 46 -15.17 7.85 -0.80
CA LYS A 46 -16.02 8.85 -0.18
C LYS A 46 -16.67 8.25 1.06
N SER A 47 -16.45 8.88 2.23
CA SER A 47 -17.04 8.47 3.50
C SER A 47 -18.55 8.71 3.53
N THR A 48 -19.23 8.14 4.51
CA THR A 48 -20.66 8.39 4.77
C THR A 48 -20.95 9.86 5.11
N THR A 49 -19.95 10.57 5.64
CA THR A 49 -20.02 11.99 5.97
C THR A 49 -19.63 12.92 4.80
N GLY A 50 -19.31 12.35 3.63
CA GLY A 50 -19.05 13.10 2.41
C GLY A 50 -17.59 13.47 2.18
N PHE A 51 -16.68 13.25 3.14
CA PHE A 51 -15.24 13.48 2.98
C PHE A 51 -14.59 12.43 2.10
N LYS A 52 -13.58 12.81 1.32
CA LYS A 52 -12.62 11.85 0.78
C LYS A 52 -11.83 11.24 1.94
N THR A 53 -11.63 9.94 1.94
CA THR A 53 -10.82 9.26 2.96
C THR A 53 -10.16 8.01 2.37
N ARG A 54 -9.24 7.44 3.12
CA ARG A 54 -8.60 6.15 2.81
C ARG A 54 -8.68 5.28 4.06
N PRO A 55 -9.32 4.11 4.02
CA PRO A 55 -9.24 3.16 5.13
C PRO A 55 -7.80 2.67 5.28
N PHE A 56 -7.18 2.95 6.42
CA PHE A 56 -5.77 2.59 6.67
C PHE A 56 -5.51 1.09 6.53
N ASN A 57 -6.48 0.26 6.93
CA ASN A 57 -6.36 -1.19 6.79
C ASN A 57 -6.25 -1.63 5.33
N ASP A 58 -6.90 -0.92 4.40
CA ASP A 58 -6.83 -1.24 2.97
C ASP A 58 -5.45 -0.87 2.41
N VAL A 59 -4.92 0.30 2.81
CA VAL A 59 -3.55 0.71 2.48
C VAL A 59 -2.54 -0.33 2.97
N VAL A 60 -2.64 -0.74 4.24
CA VAL A 60 -1.79 -1.77 4.85
C VAL A 60 -1.87 -3.10 4.10
N SER A 61 -3.07 -3.51 3.75
CA SER A 61 -3.29 -4.78 3.07
C SER A 61 -2.72 -4.77 1.66
N GLU A 62 -2.85 -3.65 0.92
CA GLU A 62 -2.25 -3.50 -0.41
C GLU A 62 -0.72 -3.57 -0.35
N VAL A 63 -0.10 -2.93 0.63
CA VAL A 63 1.35 -3.02 0.87
C VAL A 63 1.78 -4.46 1.10
N LYS A 64 1.10 -5.21 1.98
CA LYS A 64 1.42 -6.62 2.23
C LYS A 64 1.31 -7.47 0.97
N ASN A 65 0.26 -7.26 0.18
CA ASN A 65 0.05 -8.00 -1.07
C ASN A 65 1.15 -7.76 -2.09
N VAL A 66 1.61 -6.51 -2.25
CA VAL A 66 2.72 -6.20 -3.16
C VAL A 66 3.98 -6.96 -2.76
N PHE A 67 4.36 -6.96 -1.48
CA PHE A 67 5.51 -7.73 -1.00
C PHE A 67 5.34 -9.23 -1.25
N ALA A 68 4.16 -9.79 -0.96
CA ALA A 68 3.87 -11.21 -1.17
C ALA A 68 3.94 -11.61 -2.65
N VAL A 69 3.38 -10.79 -3.55
CA VAL A 69 3.44 -11.03 -4.99
C VAL A 69 4.88 -10.97 -5.51
N HIS A 70 5.65 -9.95 -5.12
CA HIS A 70 7.05 -9.84 -5.53
C HIS A 70 7.88 -11.01 -5.03
N GLN A 71 7.65 -11.48 -3.81
CA GLN A 71 8.29 -12.67 -3.27
C GLN A 71 7.94 -13.93 -4.07
N ALA A 72 6.65 -14.15 -4.35
CA ALA A 72 6.18 -15.30 -5.12
C ALA A 72 6.72 -15.33 -6.55
N GLU A 73 6.85 -14.17 -7.18
CA GLU A 73 7.37 -14.04 -8.54
C GLU A 73 8.92 -13.93 -8.59
N GLY A 74 9.62 -13.99 -7.46
CA GLY A 74 11.08 -13.85 -7.39
C GLY A 74 11.56 -12.51 -7.96
N SER A 75 10.82 -11.43 -7.74
CA SER A 75 11.15 -10.05 -8.09
C SER A 75 11.30 -9.21 -6.82
N TYR A 76 11.71 -7.94 -6.95
CA TYR A 76 11.99 -7.08 -5.81
C TYR A 76 11.01 -5.92 -5.75
N ALA A 77 10.30 -5.76 -4.62
CA ALA A 77 9.48 -4.59 -4.33
C ALA A 77 10.41 -3.42 -3.99
N GLY A 78 10.65 -2.52 -4.96
CA GLY A 78 11.70 -1.49 -4.87
C GLY A 78 11.29 -0.26 -4.07
N GLY A 79 9.99 -0.02 -3.87
CA GLY A 79 9.53 1.14 -3.12
C GLY A 79 8.02 1.26 -2.98
N LEU A 80 7.63 2.25 -2.18
CA LEU A 80 6.24 2.65 -1.97
C LEU A 80 6.11 4.16 -2.15
N HIS A 81 5.02 4.59 -2.77
CA HIS A 81 4.62 5.98 -2.87
C HIS A 81 3.50 6.24 -1.85
N VAL A 82 3.74 7.11 -0.86
CA VAL A 82 2.81 7.33 0.25
C VAL A 82 2.59 8.82 0.47
N GLU A 83 1.34 9.22 0.63
CA GLU A 83 0.95 10.57 1.04
C GLU A 83 0.78 10.61 2.55
N MET A 84 1.65 11.37 3.24
CA MET A 84 1.66 11.47 4.69
C MET A 84 1.96 12.89 5.17
N THR A 85 1.64 13.16 6.43
CA THR A 85 2.01 14.40 7.12
C THR A 85 2.45 14.09 8.55
N GLY A 86 3.37 14.89 9.09
CA GLY A 86 3.75 14.82 10.50
C GLY A 86 2.69 15.38 11.46
N GLN A 87 1.59 15.94 10.92
CA GLN A 87 0.51 16.48 11.74
C GLN A 87 -0.46 15.39 12.18
N ASP A 88 -1.13 15.63 13.31
CA ASP A 88 -2.18 14.76 13.83
C ASP A 88 -3.52 15.07 13.15
N VAL A 89 -3.62 14.78 11.85
CA VAL A 89 -4.84 14.96 11.06
C VAL A 89 -5.75 13.73 11.16
N THR A 90 -7.04 13.91 10.83
CA THR A 90 -8.04 12.85 10.78
C THR A 90 -8.55 12.66 9.33
N GLU A 91 -7.64 12.57 8.35
CA GLU A 91 -7.97 12.50 6.93
C GLU A 91 -8.19 11.05 6.44
N CYS A 92 -7.50 10.07 7.07
CA CYS A 92 -7.64 8.64 6.80
C CYS A 92 -8.26 7.93 7.99
N THR A 93 -9.22 7.02 7.72
CA THR A 93 -9.88 6.24 8.79
C THR A 93 -9.03 5.08 9.27
N GLY A 94 -9.26 4.61 10.52
CA GLY A 94 -8.55 3.48 11.12
C GLY A 94 -7.22 3.88 11.78
N GLY A 95 -6.26 2.93 11.79
CA GLY A 95 -5.00 3.07 12.52
C GLY A 95 -5.14 2.92 14.02
N ALA A 96 -4.05 3.11 14.78
CA ALA A 96 -4.00 2.93 16.23
C ALA A 96 -5.05 3.78 16.99
N LYS A 97 -5.34 4.99 16.49
CA LYS A 97 -6.39 5.88 17.04
C LYS A 97 -7.81 5.49 16.66
N LYS A 98 -8.01 4.48 15.80
CA LYS A 98 -9.33 4.00 15.35
C LYS A 98 -10.22 5.12 14.81
N ILE A 99 -9.65 6.03 14.02
CA ILE A 99 -10.38 7.16 13.43
C ILE A 99 -11.58 6.63 12.65
N SER A 100 -12.78 7.09 13.00
CA SER A 100 -14.04 6.75 12.33
C SER A 100 -14.43 7.80 11.28
N ASP A 101 -15.45 7.52 10.48
CA ASP A 101 -16.03 8.49 9.54
C ASP A 101 -16.50 9.78 10.25
N ALA A 102 -17.02 9.66 11.47
CA ALA A 102 -17.48 10.82 12.26
C ALA A 102 -16.32 11.73 12.69
N ASP A 103 -15.12 11.18 12.87
CA ASP A 103 -13.95 11.93 13.33
C ASP A 103 -13.28 12.72 12.20
N LEU A 104 -13.57 12.42 10.93
CA LEU A 104 -12.91 13.03 9.77
C LEU A 104 -13.01 14.57 9.80
N SER A 105 -14.15 15.12 10.18
CA SER A 105 -14.35 16.57 10.19
C SER A 105 -13.52 17.32 11.25
N SER A 106 -12.99 16.64 12.26
CA SER A 106 -12.34 17.29 13.41
C SER A 106 -11.00 17.94 13.04
N ARG A 107 -10.20 17.28 12.18
CA ARG A 107 -8.87 17.76 11.74
C ARG A 107 -8.58 17.39 10.29
N TYR A 108 -9.52 17.72 9.40
CA TYR A 108 -9.38 17.50 7.96
C TYR A 108 -8.75 18.72 7.32
N HIS A 109 -7.43 18.72 7.07
CA HIS A 109 -6.67 19.90 6.67
C HIS A 109 -6.22 19.87 5.20
N THR A 110 -6.36 18.73 4.53
CA THR A 110 -5.96 18.63 3.11
C THR A 110 -6.87 19.44 2.20
N HIS A 111 -6.29 20.07 1.18
CA HIS A 111 -7.02 20.72 0.10
C HIS A 111 -7.17 19.83 -1.13
N CYS A 112 -6.58 18.64 -1.13
CA CYS A 112 -6.53 17.72 -2.27
C CYS A 112 -6.92 16.31 -1.83
N ASP A 113 -5.94 15.47 -1.52
CA ASP A 113 -6.14 14.07 -1.19
C ASP A 113 -5.82 13.77 0.28
N PRO A 114 -6.54 12.84 0.92
CA PRO A 114 -6.37 12.51 2.33
C PRO A 114 -5.00 11.87 2.57
N ARG A 115 -4.32 12.34 3.62
CA ARG A 115 -2.96 11.90 4.02
C ARG A 115 -3.00 11.04 5.26
N LEU A 116 -2.06 10.12 5.39
CA LEU A 116 -1.80 9.46 6.67
C LEU A 116 -1.28 10.48 7.68
N ASN A 117 -1.76 10.40 8.91
CA ASN A 117 -1.20 11.18 10.02
C ASN A 117 0.11 10.55 10.52
N SER A 118 0.77 11.21 11.48
CA SER A 118 2.05 10.76 12.05
C SER A 118 1.99 9.34 12.60
N ASP A 119 0.93 8.96 13.30
CA ASP A 119 0.82 7.64 13.92
C ASP A 119 0.62 6.56 12.86
N GLN A 120 -0.26 6.79 11.89
CA GLN A 120 -0.49 5.88 10.76
C GLN A 120 0.78 5.73 9.91
N ALA A 121 1.53 6.81 9.69
CA ALA A 121 2.78 6.78 8.95
C ALA A 121 3.85 5.93 9.66
N ILE A 122 3.99 6.07 10.98
CA ILE A 122 4.91 5.27 11.79
C ILE A 122 4.49 3.80 11.81
N GLU A 123 3.21 3.52 12.01
CA GLU A 123 2.66 2.15 11.99
C GLU A 123 2.96 1.46 10.64
N LEU A 124 2.73 2.16 9.53
CA LEU A 124 3.05 1.67 8.19
C LEU A 124 4.55 1.44 8.01
N ALA A 125 5.41 2.33 8.51
CA ALA A 125 6.86 2.20 8.40
C ALA A 125 7.38 0.95 9.14
N PHE A 126 6.89 0.64 10.33
CA PHE A 126 7.22 -0.59 11.04
C PHE A 126 6.78 -1.83 10.29
N LEU A 127 5.56 -1.82 9.75
CA LEU A 127 5.05 -2.91 8.93
C LEU A 127 5.93 -3.17 7.70
N ILE A 128 6.30 -2.12 6.98
CA ILE A 128 7.22 -2.22 5.82
C ILE A 128 8.57 -2.81 6.23
N SER A 129 9.12 -2.34 7.35
CA SER A 129 10.38 -2.86 7.90
C SER A 129 10.29 -4.37 8.15
N ASP A 130 9.19 -4.84 8.71
CA ASP A 130 8.99 -6.27 8.97
C ASP A 130 8.82 -7.09 7.70
N GLU A 131 8.12 -6.58 6.68
CA GLU A 131 8.02 -7.25 5.38
C GLU A 131 9.39 -7.34 4.68
N ILE A 132 10.20 -6.28 4.72
CA ILE A 132 11.57 -6.29 4.17
C ILE A 132 12.44 -7.33 4.90
N LYS A 133 12.38 -7.41 6.24
CA LYS A 133 13.14 -8.41 7.02
C LYS A 133 12.74 -9.84 6.65
N LYS A 134 11.44 -10.13 6.55
CA LYS A 134 10.93 -11.43 6.12
C LYS A 134 11.50 -11.81 4.76
N ASN A 135 11.40 -10.94 3.76
CA ASN A 135 11.91 -11.18 2.42
C ASN A 135 13.44 -11.41 2.38
N SER A 136 14.20 -10.67 3.19
CA SER A 136 15.65 -10.86 3.32
C SER A 136 16.03 -12.23 3.92
N LEU A 137 15.27 -12.72 4.88
CA LEU A 137 15.50 -14.05 5.47
C LEU A 137 15.22 -15.17 4.48
N TYR A 138 14.17 -15.06 3.67
CA TYR A 138 13.85 -16.04 2.62
C TYR A 138 14.94 -16.10 1.54
N SER A 139 15.46 -14.96 1.09
CA SER A 139 16.53 -14.92 0.10
C SER A 139 17.82 -15.60 0.61
N LYS A 140 18.20 -15.40 1.88
CA LYS A 140 19.35 -16.04 2.49
C LYS A 140 19.19 -17.56 2.66
N SER A 141 17.98 -18.03 3.00
CA SER A 141 17.71 -19.47 3.12
C SER A 141 17.69 -20.16 1.76
N ALA A 142 17.16 -19.52 0.71
CA ALA A 142 17.18 -20.04 -0.65
C ALA A 142 18.61 -20.18 -1.21
N ILE A 143 19.49 -19.19 -0.96
CA ILE A 143 20.90 -19.26 -1.36
C ILE A 143 21.62 -20.39 -0.63
N LYS A 144 21.36 -20.58 0.68
CA LYS A 144 21.97 -21.64 1.48
C LYS A 144 21.50 -23.05 1.11
N ALA A 145 20.28 -23.19 0.55
CA ALA A 145 19.75 -24.47 0.10
C ALA A 145 20.22 -24.85 -1.31
N ALA A 146 20.75 -23.89 -2.08
CA ALA A 146 21.26 -24.08 -3.44
C ALA A 146 22.81 -24.24 -3.50
N SER A 147 23.50 -24.06 -2.38
CA SER A 147 24.94 -24.31 -2.19
C SER A 147 25.19 -25.66 -1.53
#